data_79b4ce5afd8b63d70bcdcdb1ec4f0ac2
#
_entry.id   79b4ce5afd8b63d70bcdcdb1ec4f0ac2
#
_cell.length_a   1.000
_cell.length_b   1.000
_cell.length_c   1.000
_cell.angle_alpha   90.00
_cell.angle_beta   90.00
_cell.angle_gamma   90.00
#
_symmetry.space_group_name_H-M   'P 1'
#
loop_
_entity.id
_entity.type
_entity.pdbx_description
1 polymer ?
#
loop_
_entity_poly.entity_id
_entity_poly.type
_entity_poly.pdbx_seq_one_letter_code
_entity_poly.pdbx_strand_id
1 'polypeptide(L)'
;MAVQGPVTHVRDGDTIEVAGIPVRIANLDCAEPETVAGQVASARMRELVAAGTVACELEGRKSYDREVGTCALAATREDLGERLIREGTCGRWRGR
;
A
#
# COMPACT_ATOMS: atom_id res chain seq x y z
N MET A 1 13.10 -9.58 3.91
CA MET A 1 13.47 -8.29 4.53
C MET A 1 12.18 -7.54 4.88
N ALA A 2 12.19 -6.82 6.00
CA ALA A 2 10.96 -6.19 6.47
C ALA A 2 11.21 -4.73 6.86
N VAL A 3 10.17 -3.91 6.76
CA VAL A 3 10.16 -2.56 7.29
C VAL A 3 8.90 -2.38 8.11
N GLN A 4 9.01 -1.68 9.22
CA GLN A 4 7.88 -1.44 10.10
C GLN A 4 7.95 -0.03 10.66
N GLY A 5 6.83 0.65 10.70
CA GLY A 5 6.77 2.00 11.24
C GLY A 5 5.50 2.72 10.82
N PRO A 6 5.42 4.02 11.13
CA PRO A 6 4.29 4.82 10.69
C PRO A 6 4.34 5.04 9.19
N VAL A 7 3.19 5.23 8.57
CA VAL A 7 3.13 5.66 7.18
C VAL A 7 3.35 7.16 7.16
N THR A 8 4.46 7.57 6.57
CA THR A 8 4.86 8.98 6.52
C THR A 8 4.26 9.71 5.32
N HIS A 9 3.85 8.97 4.30
CA HIS A 9 3.22 9.57 3.13
C HIS A 9 2.46 8.49 2.35
N VAL A 10 1.32 8.84 1.78
CA VAL A 10 0.59 8.00 0.85
C VAL A 10 0.73 8.64 -0.53
N ARG A 11 1.50 8.01 -1.42
CA ARG A 11 1.67 8.53 -2.79
C ARG A 11 0.40 8.30 -3.60
N ASP A 12 -0.16 7.09 -3.49
CA ASP A 12 -1.43 6.72 -4.11
C ASP A 12 -1.94 5.44 -3.44
N GLY A 13 -2.99 4.85 -3.98
CA GLY A 13 -3.62 3.69 -3.33
C GLY A 13 -2.73 2.47 -3.18
N ASP A 14 -1.75 2.31 -4.05
CA ASP A 14 -0.87 1.14 -4.02
C ASP A 14 0.60 1.45 -3.72
N THR A 15 0.92 2.69 -3.34
CA THR A 15 2.27 3.07 -2.94
C THR A 15 2.24 3.94 -1.70
N ILE A 16 2.86 3.44 -0.62
CA ILE A 16 2.93 4.13 0.66
C ILE A 16 4.39 4.24 1.10
N GLU A 17 4.70 5.25 1.91
CA GLU A 17 6.04 5.38 2.48
C GLU A 17 5.96 5.02 3.96
N VAL A 18 6.60 3.91 4.30
CA VAL A 18 6.62 3.38 5.67
C VAL A 18 7.97 3.73 6.29
N ALA A 19 7.93 4.50 7.36
CA ALA A 19 9.15 5.04 7.99
C ALA A 19 10.06 5.71 6.95
N GLY A 20 9.47 6.40 5.98
CA GLY A 20 10.17 7.08 4.91
C GLY A 20 10.58 6.21 3.72
N ILE A 21 10.33 4.90 3.78
CA ILE A 21 10.71 3.99 2.70
C ILE A 21 9.51 3.77 1.78
N PRO A 22 9.59 4.11 0.49
CA PRO A 22 8.47 3.90 -0.43
C PRO A 22 8.30 2.43 -0.77
N VAL A 23 7.09 1.94 -0.59
CA VAL A 23 6.73 0.54 -0.84
C VAL A 23 5.57 0.48 -1.83
N ARG A 24 5.80 -0.20 -2.95
CA ARG A 24 4.76 -0.56 -3.91
C ARG A 24 4.11 -1.84 -3.42
N ILE A 25 2.84 -1.79 -3.10
CA ILE A 25 2.13 -2.97 -2.56
C ILE A 25 1.89 -3.96 -3.69
N ALA A 26 2.50 -5.13 -3.56
CA ALA A 26 2.67 -6.09 -4.66
C ALA A 26 1.36 -6.65 -5.20
N ASN A 27 0.39 -6.90 -4.32
CA ASN A 27 -0.87 -7.54 -4.72
C ASN A 27 -1.94 -6.56 -5.18
N LEU A 28 -1.64 -5.27 -5.23
CA LEU A 28 -2.63 -4.22 -5.46
C LEU A 28 -2.47 -3.56 -6.83
N ASP A 29 -3.61 -3.26 -7.44
CA ASP A 29 -3.64 -2.49 -8.68
C ASP A 29 -4.76 -1.45 -8.54
N CYS A 30 -4.37 -0.23 -8.21
CA CYS A 30 -5.30 0.88 -8.02
C CYS A 30 -5.30 1.77 -9.26
N ALA A 31 -6.39 2.50 -9.45
CA ALA A 31 -6.50 3.47 -10.54
C ALA A 31 -5.44 4.55 -10.39
N GLU A 32 -5.08 5.18 -11.52
CA GLU A 32 -4.07 6.23 -11.57
C GLU A 32 -4.46 7.38 -10.65
N PRO A 33 -3.48 7.98 -9.94
CA PRO A 33 -3.79 8.96 -8.89
C PRO A 33 -4.49 10.23 -9.38
N GLU A 34 -4.36 10.58 -10.65
CA GLU A 34 -5.01 11.78 -11.19
C GLU A 34 -6.48 11.55 -11.55
N THR A 35 -6.97 10.31 -11.49
CA THR A 35 -8.38 10.01 -11.77
C THR A 35 -9.21 10.09 -10.49
N VAL A 36 -10.54 10.19 -10.66
CA VAL A 36 -11.44 10.19 -9.50
C VAL A 36 -11.29 8.88 -8.71
N ALA A 37 -11.28 7.75 -9.40
CA ALA A 37 -11.12 6.45 -8.74
C ALA A 37 -9.77 6.36 -8.01
N GLY A 38 -8.71 6.93 -8.58
CA GLY A 38 -7.40 6.96 -7.95
C GLY A 38 -7.39 7.83 -6.70
N GLN A 39 -8.09 8.95 -6.73
CA GLN A 39 -8.20 9.81 -5.55
C GLN A 39 -8.98 9.14 -4.43
N VAL A 40 -10.04 8.40 -4.77
CA VAL A 40 -10.79 7.61 -3.80
C VAL A 40 -9.89 6.55 -3.17
N ALA A 41 -9.09 5.87 -3.98
CA ALA A 41 -8.17 4.84 -3.47
C ALA A 41 -7.12 5.43 -2.55
N SER A 42 -6.53 6.58 -2.92
CA SER A 42 -5.54 7.25 -2.09
C SER A 42 -6.14 7.70 -0.75
N ALA A 43 -7.34 8.27 -0.79
CA ALA A 43 -8.03 8.71 0.42
C ALA A 43 -8.34 7.53 1.33
N ARG A 44 -8.78 6.42 0.76
CA ARG A 44 -9.08 5.22 1.55
C ARG A 44 -7.83 4.66 2.20
N MET A 45 -6.72 4.60 1.46
CA MET A 45 -5.46 4.15 2.03
C MET A 45 -5.05 5.05 3.20
N ARG A 46 -5.17 6.38 3.05
CA ARG A 46 -4.85 7.31 4.13
C ARG A 46 -5.69 7.02 5.38
N GLU A 47 -6.98 6.71 5.20
CA GLU A 47 -7.84 6.37 6.33
C GLU A 47 -7.38 5.10 7.04
N LEU A 48 -7.03 4.07 6.26
CA LEU A 48 -6.64 2.79 6.83
C LEU A 48 -5.35 2.87 7.65
N VAL A 49 -4.41 3.73 7.24
CA VAL A 49 -3.09 3.79 7.87
C VAL A 49 -2.93 4.97 8.84
N ALA A 50 -3.99 5.77 9.04
CA ALA A 50 -3.90 7.04 9.75
C ALA A 50 -3.42 6.92 11.19
N ALA A 51 -3.78 5.86 11.89
CA ALA A 51 -3.58 5.76 13.33
C ALA A 51 -2.68 4.60 13.74
N GLY A 52 -1.96 3.98 12.80
CA GLY A 52 -1.28 2.75 13.14
C GLY A 52 0.10 2.60 12.55
N THR A 53 0.79 1.62 13.09
CA THR A 53 2.04 1.13 12.53
C THR A 53 1.71 0.12 11.45
N VAL A 54 2.47 0.18 10.36
CA VAL A 54 2.35 -0.74 9.23
C VAL A 54 3.63 -1.57 9.17
N ALA A 55 3.47 -2.86 8.92
CA ALA A 55 4.59 -3.78 8.76
C ALA A 55 4.55 -4.33 7.33
N CYS A 56 5.67 -4.21 6.62
CA CYS A 56 5.77 -4.69 5.25
C CYS A 56 6.86 -5.75 5.14
N GLU A 57 6.55 -6.81 4.39
CA GLU A 57 7.53 -7.81 4.00
C GLU A 57 7.98 -7.48 2.58
N LEU A 58 9.28 -7.18 2.41
CA LEU A 58 9.82 -6.74 1.14
C LEU A 58 10.33 -7.94 0.34
N GLU A 59 10.10 -7.92 -0.98
CA GLU A 59 10.47 -9.02 -1.86
C GLU A 59 11.93 -9.00 -2.29
N GLY A 60 12.63 -7.90 -2.03
CA GLY A 60 14.03 -7.76 -2.41
C GLY A 60 14.21 -7.25 -3.84
N ARG A 61 13.16 -6.74 -4.45
CA ARG A 61 13.23 -6.13 -5.79
C ARG A 61 12.56 -4.76 -5.75
N LYS A 62 12.90 -3.94 -6.71
CA LYS A 62 12.37 -2.58 -6.78
C LYS A 62 11.51 -2.38 -8.01
N SER A 63 10.57 -1.43 -7.91
CA SER A 63 9.79 -0.90 -9.00
C SER A 63 10.05 0.60 -9.02
N TYR A 64 10.92 1.05 -9.95
CA TYR A 64 11.44 2.41 -9.95
C TYR A 64 12.19 2.67 -8.64
N ASP A 65 11.80 3.69 -7.86
CA ASP A 65 12.44 4.01 -6.59
C ASP A 65 11.80 3.31 -5.39
N ARG A 66 10.82 2.42 -5.63
CA ARG A 66 10.05 1.80 -4.56
C ARG A 66 10.49 0.36 -4.32
N GLU A 67 10.50 -0.04 -3.04
CA GLU A 67 10.58 -1.46 -2.71
C GLU A 67 9.24 -2.10 -3.06
N VAL A 68 9.25 -3.36 -3.45
CA VAL A 68 8.01 -4.11 -3.70
C VAL A 68 7.76 -5.03 -2.51
N GLY A 69 6.55 -5.00 -1.97
CA GLY A 69 6.25 -5.85 -0.83
C GLY A 69 4.77 -5.92 -0.51
N THR A 70 4.42 -6.72 0.49
CA THR A 70 3.07 -6.77 1.05
C THR A 70 3.09 -6.09 2.40
N CYS A 71 2.01 -5.38 2.73
CA CYS A 71 1.95 -4.58 3.94
C CYS A 71 0.68 -4.86 4.71
N ALA A 72 0.80 -4.89 6.04
CA ALA A 72 -0.34 -5.14 6.92
C ALA A 72 -0.33 -4.16 8.08
N LEU A 73 -1.51 -3.88 8.62
CA LEU A 73 -1.60 -3.15 9.88
C LEU A 73 -0.97 -4.00 10.97
N ALA A 74 -0.02 -3.44 11.72
CA ALA A 74 0.71 -4.21 12.72
C ALA A 74 -0.22 -4.71 13.83
N ALA A 75 -1.20 -3.90 14.24
CA ALA A 75 -2.09 -4.22 15.34
C ALA A 75 -3.01 -5.41 15.05
N THR A 76 -3.54 -5.50 13.84
CA THR A 76 -4.55 -6.51 13.46
C THR A 76 -4.00 -7.57 12.53
N ARG A 77 -2.85 -7.31 11.90
CA ARG A 77 -2.25 -8.12 10.85
C ARG A 77 -3.09 -8.15 9.58
N GLU A 78 -4.02 -7.21 9.44
CA GLU A 78 -4.83 -7.13 8.23
C GLU A 78 -3.99 -6.64 7.07
N ASP A 79 -3.96 -7.40 5.96
CA ASP A 79 -3.24 -7.06 4.76
C ASP A 79 -3.94 -5.88 4.07
N LEU A 80 -3.20 -4.80 3.85
CA LEU A 80 -3.78 -3.58 3.27
C LEU A 80 -4.23 -3.80 1.84
N GLY A 81 -3.47 -4.56 1.06
CA GLY A 81 -3.84 -4.86 -0.31
C GLY A 81 -5.12 -5.68 -0.38
N GLU A 82 -5.21 -6.75 0.42
CA GLU A 82 -6.41 -7.59 0.44
C GLU A 82 -7.62 -6.80 0.93
N ARG A 83 -7.42 -5.86 1.86
CA ARG A 83 -8.51 -5.02 2.35
C ARG A 83 -9.09 -4.17 1.22
N LEU A 84 -8.25 -3.48 0.47
CA LEU A 84 -8.73 -2.62 -0.63
C LEU A 84 -9.35 -3.44 -1.77
N ILE A 85 -8.83 -4.64 -2.02
CA ILE A 85 -9.41 -5.54 -3.01
C ILE A 85 -10.80 -6.00 -2.55
N ARG A 86 -10.93 -6.43 -1.30
CA ARG A 86 -12.19 -6.92 -0.76
C ARG A 86 -13.26 -5.84 -0.75
N GLU A 87 -12.87 -4.59 -0.52
CA GLU A 87 -13.80 -3.46 -0.54
C GLU A 87 -14.21 -3.06 -1.95
N GLY A 88 -13.51 -3.54 -2.96
CA GLY A 88 -13.74 -3.11 -4.34
C GLY A 88 -13.14 -1.75 -4.66
N THR A 89 -12.29 -1.22 -3.76
CA THR A 89 -11.64 0.07 -3.98
C THR A 89 -10.55 -0.01 -5.04
N CYS A 90 -9.83 -1.14 -5.05
CA CYS A 90 -8.77 -1.41 -6.03
C CYS A 90 -8.90 -2.86 -6.50
N GLY A 91 -8.24 -3.18 -7.58
CA GLY A 91 -8.17 -4.54 -8.10
C GLY A 91 -6.93 -5.27 -7.63
N ARG A 92 -6.86 -6.54 -8.00
CA ARG A 92 -5.69 -7.37 -7.72
C ARG A 92 -4.69 -7.23 -8.84
N TRP A 93 -3.43 -7.00 -8.49
CA TRP A 93 -2.36 -7.00 -9.49
C TRP A 93 -2.16 -8.42 -10.01
N ARG A 94 -2.26 -8.58 -11.32
CA ARG A 94 -2.13 -9.89 -11.97
C ARG A 94 -0.70 -10.16 -12.44
N GLY A 95 0.07 -9.12 -12.55
CA GLY A 95 1.44 -9.26 -13.03
C GLY A 95 1.54 -9.61 -14.51
N ARG A 96 2.71 -10.03 -14.93
CA ARG A 96 3.01 -10.39 -16.30
C ARG A 96 3.86 -11.62 -16.33
#